data_a316b68fe49109c9ecdaa6c1fdd46f76
#
_entry.id   a316b68fe49109c9ecdaa6c1fdd46f76
#
_cell.length_a   1.000
_cell.length_b   1.000
_cell.length_c   1.000
_cell.angle_alpha   90.00
_cell.angle_beta   90.00
_cell.angle_gamma   90.00
#
_symmetry.space_group_name_H-M   'P 1'
#
loop_
_entity.id
_entity.type
_entity.pdbx_description
1 polymer ?
#
loop_
_entity_poly.entity_id
_entity_poly.type
_entity_poly.pdbx_seq_one_letter_code
_entity_poly.pdbx_strand_id
1 'polypeptide(L)'
;MNRQQYYFDKPLLDKWEKNDGVNFAIALARITGWLLQVDWLASYQDEPVTDMIPLRVSVGTDQSDIYDFTGKKDLDTYETILMPIAAKRANGKQGGIANKFYSEEELFALPLRIKPTEAEILEAQEVILKSDSFLKLIPTRINPEIPAHLAAHYTYGHCVVFAQAKKDGGTLPATAVIVSRYTEQFSGSKLGFCHSVIMHPDGEAEDVWGKQPLSKILDRYGIVDYSLSTEEHDRVNETLKRNSPLVYNKSYDRISNLLKSIS
;
A
#
# COMPACT_ATOMS: atom_id res chain seq x y z
N MET A 1 -17.96 -1.60 27.87
CA MET A 1 -17.86 -0.44 26.96
C MET A 1 -16.38 -0.08 26.83
N ASN A 2 -15.74 -0.41 25.71
CA ASN A 2 -14.38 0.04 25.45
C ASN A 2 -14.44 1.56 25.25
N ARG A 3 -13.77 2.32 26.12
CA ARG A 3 -13.58 3.75 25.90
C ARG A 3 -12.73 3.88 24.63
N GLN A 4 -13.27 4.53 23.62
CA GLN A 4 -12.53 4.86 22.42
C GLN A 4 -11.33 5.72 22.84
N GLN A 5 -10.12 5.24 22.63
CA GLN A 5 -8.91 5.98 22.96
C GLN A 5 -8.71 7.04 21.89
N TYR A 6 -8.79 8.31 22.27
CA TYR A 6 -8.46 9.42 21.38
C TYR A 6 -6.99 9.80 21.58
N TYR A 7 -6.25 9.90 20.48
CA TYR A 7 -4.83 10.29 20.46
C TYR A 7 -4.65 11.81 20.33
N PHE A 8 -5.70 12.49 19.88
CA PHE A 8 -5.74 13.92 19.62
C PHE A 8 -7.02 14.51 20.21
N ASP A 9 -7.00 15.79 20.53
CA ASP A 9 -8.16 16.50 21.06
C ASP A 9 -9.25 16.71 20.00
N LYS A 10 -10.48 16.87 20.49
CA LYS A 10 -11.66 16.93 19.64
C LYS A 10 -11.61 18.02 18.58
N PRO A 11 -11.14 19.26 18.83
CA PRO A 11 -11.04 20.29 17.79
C PRO A 11 -10.17 19.90 16.60
N LEU A 12 -9.03 19.19 16.85
CA LEU A 12 -8.16 18.68 15.81
C LEU A 12 -8.84 17.56 15.02
N LEU A 13 -9.47 16.61 15.71
CA LEU A 13 -10.23 15.53 15.04
C LEU A 13 -11.32 16.10 14.14
N ASP A 14 -12.10 17.07 14.62
CA ASP A 14 -13.17 17.72 13.84
C ASP A 14 -12.60 18.50 12.63
N LYS A 15 -11.42 19.12 12.77
CA LYS A 15 -10.70 19.79 11.69
C LYS A 15 -10.30 18.78 10.60
N TRP A 16 -9.64 17.69 10.97
CA TRP A 16 -9.17 16.67 10.03
C TRP A 16 -10.32 15.90 9.40
N GLU A 17 -11.40 15.62 10.13
CA GLU A 17 -12.61 15.01 9.57
C GLU A 17 -13.22 15.89 8.46
N LYS A 18 -13.32 17.19 8.66
CA LYS A 18 -13.84 18.15 7.67
C LYS A 18 -12.95 18.22 6.42
N ASN A 19 -11.65 17.96 6.57
CA ASN A 19 -10.63 18.01 5.51
C ASN A 19 -10.34 16.62 4.91
N ASP A 20 -11.19 15.61 5.13
CA ASP A 20 -11.04 14.24 4.62
C ASP A 20 -9.69 13.59 5.00
N GLY A 21 -9.05 14.06 6.05
CA GLY A 21 -7.76 13.57 6.53
C GLY A 21 -6.55 13.96 5.68
N VAL A 22 -6.71 14.76 4.62
CA VAL A 22 -5.67 15.01 3.60
C VAL A 22 -4.35 15.49 4.21
N ASN A 23 -4.37 16.61 4.96
CA ASN A 23 -3.15 17.19 5.52
C ASN A 23 -2.53 16.31 6.61
N PHE A 24 -3.38 15.65 7.41
CA PHE A 24 -2.93 14.67 8.40
C PHE A 24 -2.21 13.48 7.75
N ALA A 25 -2.79 12.90 6.69
CA ALA A 25 -2.21 11.74 6.01
C ALA A 25 -0.87 12.08 5.35
N ILE A 26 -0.75 13.24 4.69
CA ILE A 26 0.53 13.70 4.12
C ILE A 26 1.58 13.87 5.23
N ALA A 27 1.22 14.55 6.33
CA ALA A 27 2.09 14.74 7.47
C ALA A 27 2.58 13.41 8.05
N LEU A 28 1.67 12.45 8.23
CA LEU A 28 1.98 11.13 8.74
C LEU A 28 2.87 10.33 7.78
N ALA A 29 2.60 10.38 6.48
CA ALA A 29 3.43 9.73 5.47
C ALA A 29 4.86 10.30 5.43
N ARG A 30 5.03 11.62 5.56
CA ARG A 30 6.35 12.27 5.68
C ARG A 30 7.13 11.80 6.92
N ILE A 31 6.45 11.61 8.06
CA ILE A 31 7.07 11.15 9.32
C ILE A 31 7.47 9.67 9.23
N THR A 32 6.60 8.84 8.66
CA THR A 32 6.72 7.38 8.75
C THR A 32 7.28 6.73 7.48
N GLY A 33 7.24 7.44 6.35
CA GLY A 33 7.59 6.91 5.03
C GLY A 33 6.59 5.89 4.48
N TRP A 34 5.43 5.66 5.12
CA TRP A 34 4.41 4.74 4.69
C TRP A 34 3.54 5.31 3.55
N LEU A 35 2.64 4.51 3.04
CA LEU A 35 1.92 4.64 1.79
C LEU A 35 0.77 5.64 1.89
N LEU A 36 0.76 6.70 1.07
CA LEU A 36 -0.41 7.56 0.90
C LEU A 36 -1.48 6.84 0.09
N GLN A 37 -2.65 6.68 0.69
CA GLN A 37 -3.83 6.05 0.13
C GLN A 37 -4.96 7.06 -0.01
N VAL A 38 -5.64 7.06 -1.15
CA VAL A 38 -6.91 7.76 -1.33
C VAL A 38 -8.00 6.75 -1.60
N ASP A 39 -9.07 6.85 -0.82
CA ASP A 39 -10.25 6.03 -0.97
C ASP A 39 -11.28 6.79 -1.81
N TRP A 40 -11.80 6.10 -2.82
CA TRP A 40 -12.69 6.66 -3.83
C TRP A 40 -14.01 5.89 -3.87
N LEU A 41 -15.11 6.59 -4.16
CA LEU A 41 -16.29 5.93 -4.69
C LEU A 41 -16.14 5.83 -6.21
N ALA A 42 -16.03 4.61 -6.72
CA ALA A 42 -15.85 4.29 -8.13
C ALA A 42 -16.97 3.39 -8.65
N SER A 43 -17.45 3.63 -9.88
CA SER A 43 -18.49 2.81 -10.50
C SER A 43 -17.94 1.48 -11.03
N TYR A 44 -16.65 1.44 -11.37
CA TYR A 44 -15.93 0.25 -11.82
C TYR A 44 -14.42 0.39 -11.54
N GLN A 45 -13.69 -0.73 -11.60
CA GLN A 45 -12.29 -0.83 -11.13
C GLN A 45 -11.33 0.17 -11.81
N ASP A 46 -11.44 0.36 -13.13
CA ASP A 46 -10.52 1.20 -13.91
C ASP A 46 -11.14 2.56 -14.28
N GLU A 47 -12.12 3.03 -13.50
CA GLU A 47 -12.71 4.34 -13.70
C GLU A 47 -11.63 5.43 -13.66
N PRO A 48 -11.67 6.44 -14.56
CA PRO A 48 -10.79 7.59 -14.49
C PRO A 48 -10.95 8.34 -13.15
N VAL A 49 -9.86 8.74 -12.54
CA VAL A 49 -9.86 9.44 -11.23
C VAL A 49 -10.70 10.73 -11.27
N THR A 50 -10.77 11.39 -12.44
CA THR A 50 -11.62 12.58 -12.66
C THR A 50 -13.10 12.31 -12.48
N ASP A 51 -13.53 11.06 -12.66
CA ASP A 51 -14.94 10.63 -12.58
C ASP A 51 -15.27 9.98 -11.24
N MET A 52 -14.24 9.67 -10.43
CA MET A 52 -14.39 9.13 -9.08
C MET A 52 -14.71 10.24 -8.06
N ILE A 53 -15.32 9.86 -6.96
CA ILE A 53 -15.59 10.78 -5.83
C ILE A 53 -14.62 10.48 -4.70
N PRO A 54 -13.76 11.42 -4.28
CA PRO A 54 -12.85 11.22 -3.16
C PRO A 54 -13.61 11.13 -1.84
N LEU A 55 -13.26 10.15 -1.02
CA LEU A 55 -13.89 9.89 0.27
C LEU A 55 -12.98 10.30 1.42
N ARG A 56 -11.75 9.79 1.44
CA ARG A 56 -10.77 10.03 2.51
C ARG A 56 -9.35 9.82 2.02
N VAL A 57 -8.39 10.45 2.72
CA VAL A 57 -6.97 10.17 2.58
C VAL A 57 -6.44 9.60 3.89
N SER A 58 -5.66 8.55 3.80
CA SER A 58 -5.10 7.81 4.93
C SER A 58 -3.67 7.35 4.63
N VAL A 59 -3.04 6.71 5.60
CA VAL A 59 -1.73 6.07 5.44
C VAL A 59 -1.89 4.57 5.60
N GLY A 60 -1.46 3.80 4.59
CA GLY A 60 -1.49 2.34 4.60
C GLY A 60 -0.12 1.73 4.81
N THR A 61 -0.06 0.53 5.42
CA THR A 61 1.16 -0.28 5.51
C THR A 61 1.14 -1.44 4.51
N ASP A 62 2.24 -2.15 4.42
CA ASP A 62 2.37 -3.37 3.62
C ASP A 62 1.50 -4.53 4.13
N GLN A 63 1.02 -4.47 5.37
CA GLN A 63 0.14 -5.47 5.99
C GLN A 63 -1.36 -5.09 5.91
N SER A 64 -1.73 -4.13 5.07
CA SER A 64 -3.10 -3.62 4.93
C SER A 64 -3.67 -2.95 6.19
N ASP A 65 -2.81 -2.60 7.15
CA ASP A 65 -3.21 -1.74 8.25
C ASP A 65 -3.37 -0.30 7.75
N ILE A 66 -4.42 0.36 8.16
CA ILE A 66 -4.74 1.74 7.78
C ILE A 66 -4.65 2.64 9.00
N TYR A 67 -4.01 3.79 8.84
CA TYR A 67 -3.83 4.80 9.87
C TYR A 67 -4.42 6.13 9.43
N ASP A 68 -5.36 6.61 10.20
CA ASP A 68 -5.90 7.96 10.08
C ASP A 68 -5.83 8.68 11.44
N PHE A 69 -6.33 9.90 11.53
CA PHE A 69 -6.33 10.70 12.74
C PHE A 69 -7.15 10.09 13.89
N THR A 70 -7.91 9.02 13.66
CA THR A 70 -8.64 8.29 14.70
C THR A 70 -7.91 7.05 15.20
N GLY A 71 -6.73 6.74 14.62
CA GLY A 71 -5.87 5.62 15.00
C GLY A 71 -5.75 4.52 13.94
N LYS A 72 -5.29 3.35 14.38
CA LYS A 72 -5.16 2.14 13.53
C LYS A 72 -6.55 1.53 13.24
N LYS A 73 -6.73 1.08 12.00
CA LYS A 73 -7.88 0.32 11.51
C LYS A 73 -7.41 -0.88 10.68
N ASP A 74 -8.13 -1.96 10.74
CA ASP A 74 -8.11 -2.97 9.69
C ASP A 74 -9.00 -2.52 8.51
N LEU A 75 -8.84 -3.18 7.37
CA LEU A 75 -9.56 -2.83 6.14
C LEU A 75 -11.08 -2.88 6.32
N ASP A 76 -11.60 -3.93 6.94
CA ASP A 76 -13.06 -4.14 7.09
C ASP A 76 -13.68 -3.06 7.97
N THR A 77 -13.04 -2.74 9.11
CA THR A 77 -13.46 -1.64 9.98
C THR A 77 -13.41 -0.30 9.25
N TYR A 78 -12.38 -0.08 8.44
CA TYR A 78 -12.21 1.16 7.71
C TYR A 78 -13.26 1.34 6.61
N GLU A 79 -13.60 0.29 5.89
CA GLU A 79 -14.68 0.33 4.90
C GLU A 79 -16.03 0.70 5.52
N THR A 80 -16.33 0.20 6.73
CA THR A 80 -17.56 0.59 7.45
C THR A 80 -17.63 2.09 7.78
N ILE A 81 -16.46 2.74 7.95
CA ILE A 81 -16.38 4.20 8.16
C ILE A 81 -16.59 4.95 6.84
N LEU A 82 -16.10 4.40 5.72
CA LEU A 82 -16.21 5.03 4.40
C LEU A 82 -17.60 4.94 3.81
N MET A 83 -18.36 3.88 4.08
CA MET A 83 -19.69 3.68 3.52
C MET A 83 -20.68 4.83 3.79
N PRO A 84 -20.82 5.39 5.00
CA PRO A 84 -21.66 6.55 5.25
C PRO A 84 -21.20 7.82 4.50
N ILE A 85 -19.87 7.98 4.34
CA ILE A 85 -19.29 9.11 3.60
C ILE A 85 -19.63 8.95 2.11
N ALA A 86 -19.47 7.74 1.56
CA ALA A 86 -19.80 7.41 0.18
C ALA A 86 -21.29 7.65 -0.08
N ALA A 87 -22.18 7.12 0.76
CA ALA A 87 -23.62 7.31 0.63
C ALA A 87 -24.03 8.81 0.61
N LYS A 88 -23.41 9.62 1.47
CA LYS A 88 -23.65 11.06 1.53
C LYS A 88 -23.18 11.80 0.29
N ARG A 89 -22.07 11.36 -0.32
CA ARG A 89 -21.40 12.04 -1.45
C ARG A 89 -21.81 11.51 -2.82
N ALA A 90 -22.41 10.34 -2.87
CA ALA A 90 -22.71 9.62 -4.12
C ALA A 90 -23.52 10.43 -5.12
N ASN A 91 -24.45 11.29 -4.66
CA ASN A 91 -25.32 12.10 -5.53
C ASN A 91 -25.93 11.28 -6.69
N GLY A 92 -26.40 10.06 -6.39
CA GLY A 92 -26.93 9.12 -7.37
C GLY A 92 -25.90 8.22 -8.06
N LYS A 93 -24.59 8.43 -7.87
CA LYS A 93 -23.56 7.52 -8.37
C LYS A 93 -23.62 6.20 -7.61
N GLN A 94 -23.70 5.10 -8.36
CA GLN A 94 -23.59 3.75 -7.83
C GLN A 94 -22.16 3.25 -8.00
N GLY A 95 -21.67 2.49 -7.02
CA GLY A 95 -20.32 1.96 -7.09
C GLY A 95 -19.84 1.35 -5.78
N GLY A 96 -18.57 1.01 -5.74
CA GLY A 96 -17.85 0.47 -4.59
C GLY A 96 -16.70 1.39 -4.15
N ILE A 97 -16.05 1.01 -3.06
CA ILE A 97 -14.85 1.70 -2.58
C ILE A 97 -13.65 1.16 -3.37
N ALA A 98 -12.88 2.06 -3.95
CA ALA A 98 -11.62 1.76 -4.63
C ALA A 98 -10.46 2.47 -3.91
N ASN A 99 -9.44 1.71 -3.54
CA ASN A 99 -8.26 2.23 -2.88
C ASN A 99 -7.17 2.42 -3.92
N LYS A 100 -6.58 3.61 -3.99
CA LYS A 100 -5.45 3.91 -4.88
C LYS A 100 -4.33 4.58 -4.11
N PHE A 101 -3.09 4.26 -4.51
CA PHE A 101 -1.87 4.70 -3.87
C PHE A 101 -1.16 5.74 -4.72
N TYR A 102 -0.59 6.76 -4.07
CA TYR A 102 0.00 7.89 -4.76
C TYR A 102 1.31 8.32 -4.11
N SER A 103 2.19 8.91 -4.91
CA SER A 103 3.22 9.79 -4.36
C SER A 103 2.58 11.06 -3.81
N GLU A 104 3.33 11.79 -2.99
CA GLU A 104 2.85 13.09 -2.51
C GLU A 104 2.61 14.06 -3.66
N GLU A 105 3.53 14.12 -4.66
CA GLU A 105 3.40 14.96 -5.85
C GLU A 105 2.12 14.63 -6.64
N GLU A 106 1.86 13.35 -6.89
CA GLU A 106 0.64 12.91 -7.57
C GLU A 106 -0.60 13.32 -6.78
N LEU A 107 -0.57 13.18 -5.44
CA LEU A 107 -1.72 13.51 -4.57
C LEU A 107 -2.10 15.01 -4.65
N PHE A 108 -1.12 15.92 -4.74
CA PHE A 108 -1.39 17.34 -4.94
C PHE A 108 -2.11 17.65 -6.26
N ALA A 109 -1.91 16.83 -7.29
CA ALA A 109 -2.57 16.97 -8.59
C ALA A 109 -3.98 16.39 -8.67
N LEU A 110 -4.38 15.53 -7.70
CA LEU A 110 -5.69 14.85 -7.71
C LEU A 110 -6.87 15.83 -7.55
N PRO A 111 -8.05 15.48 -8.06
CA PRO A 111 -9.29 16.24 -7.88
C PRO A 111 -9.90 16.03 -6.49
N LEU A 112 -9.09 16.21 -5.44
CA LEU A 112 -9.56 16.09 -4.07
C LEU A 112 -10.54 17.22 -3.73
N ARG A 113 -11.51 16.93 -2.87
CA ARG A 113 -12.48 17.92 -2.37
C ARG A 113 -11.81 19.05 -1.60
N ILE A 114 -10.78 18.72 -0.84
CA ILE A 114 -9.95 19.69 -0.10
C ILE A 114 -8.53 19.59 -0.64
N LYS A 115 -8.01 20.72 -1.08
CA LYS A 115 -6.61 20.77 -1.52
C LYS A 115 -5.68 20.86 -0.31
N PRO A 116 -4.60 20.05 -0.27
CA PRO A 116 -3.61 20.15 0.80
C PRO A 116 -2.90 21.51 0.78
N THR A 117 -2.51 21.98 1.95
CA THR A 117 -1.69 23.17 2.11
C THR A 117 -0.49 22.88 2.98
N GLU A 118 0.69 23.39 2.60
CA GLU A 118 1.93 23.13 3.34
C GLU A 118 1.83 23.58 4.80
N ALA A 119 1.18 24.71 5.07
CA ALA A 119 0.99 25.21 6.44
C ALA A 119 0.21 24.23 7.32
N GLU A 120 -0.89 23.66 6.81
CA GLU A 120 -1.69 22.69 7.58
C GLU A 120 -1.00 21.32 7.69
N ILE A 121 -0.18 20.94 6.71
CA ILE A 121 0.64 19.73 6.77
C ILE A 121 1.70 19.87 7.87
N LEU A 122 2.41 20.99 7.93
CA LEU A 122 3.40 21.27 8.97
C LEU A 122 2.78 21.33 10.36
N GLU A 123 1.61 21.99 10.52
CA GLU A 123 0.85 21.99 11.77
C GLU A 123 0.51 20.54 12.20
N ALA A 124 0.02 19.71 11.26
CA ALA A 124 -0.28 18.32 11.57
C ALA A 124 0.98 17.53 11.95
N GLN A 125 2.12 17.74 11.28
CA GLN A 125 3.40 17.11 11.64
C GLN A 125 3.81 17.44 13.08
N GLU A 126 3.75 18.71 13.47
CA GLU A 126 4.07 19.12 14.86
C GLU A 126 3.19 18.42 15.90
N VAL A 127 1.90 18.28 15.61
CA VAL A 127 0.95 17.61 16.51
C VAL A 127 1.22 16.10 16.57
N ILE A 128 1.44 15.45 15.44
CA ILE A 128 1.72 14.01 15.35
C ILE A 128 3.02 13.68 16.10
N LEU A 129 4.09 14.46 15.90
CA LEU A 129 5.38 14.25 16.55
C LEU A 129 5.33 14.39 18.09
N LYS A 130 4.33 15.08 18.63
CA LYS A 130 4.09 15.19 20.08
C LYS A 130 3.26 14.04 20.65
N SER A 131 2.70 13.17 19.80
CA SER A 131 1.85 12.04 20.22
C SER A 131 2.60 10.71 20.15
N ASP A 132 3.49 10.45 21.11
CA ASP A 132 4.22 9.18 21.23
C ASP A 132 3.30 7.96 21.23
N SER A 133 2.13 8.07 21.88
CA SER A 133 1.17 6.97 21.96
C SER A 133 0.56 6.62 20.59
N PHE A 134 0.39 7.61 19.71
CA PHE A 134 -0.08 7.40 18.35
C PHE A 134 1.05 6.81 17.48
N LEU A 135 2.25 7.40 17.52
CA LEU A 135 3.38 6.93 16.70
C LEU A 135 3.80 5.49 17.02
N LYS A 136 3.66 5.04 18.26
CA LYS A 136 3.92 3.65 18.67
C LYS A 136 2.97 2.62 18.04
N LEU A 137 1.84 3.04 17.47
CA LEU A 137 0.94 2.13 16.74
C LEU A 137 1.51 1.74 15.37
N ILE A 138 2.38 2.56 14.81
CA ILE A 138 2.79 2.48 13.42
C ILE A 138 4.12 1.73 13.32
N PRO A 139 4.19 0.64 12.58
CA PRO A 139 5.44 -0.09 12.42
C PRO A 139 6.48 0.74 11.65
N THR A 140 7.75 0.53 11.97
CA THR A 140 8.86 1.11 11.20
C THR A 140 9.00 0.35 9.88
N ARG A 141 9.16 1.08 8.77
CA ARG A 141 9.46 0.46 7.48
C ARG A 141 10.86 -0.16 7.49
N ILE A 142 10.96 -1.36 6.88
CA ILE A 142 12.24 -2.09 6.79
C ILE A 142 13.11 -1.49 5.69
N ASN A 143 12.52 -1.10 4.56
CA ASN A 143 13.23 -0.59 3.38
C ASN A 143 12.68 0.80 2.97
N PRO A 144 13.04 1.88 3.71
CA PRO A 144 12.51 3.21 3.46
C PRO A 144 13.09 3.88 2.21
N GLU A 145 14.21 3.41 1.66
CA GLU A 145 14.87 3.96 0.47
C GLU A 145 14.02 3.77 -0.80
N ILE A 146 13.18 2.73 -0.84
CA ILE A 146 12.22 2.57 -1.92
C ILE A 146 10.96 3.36 -1.57
N PRO A 147 10.57 4.38 -2.36
CA PRO A 147 9.35 5.15 -2.09
C PRO A 147 8.10 4.26 -1.97
N ALA A 148 7.23 4.54 -1.01
CA ALA A 148 6.11 3.65 -0.67
C ALA A 148 5.16 3.38 -1.86
N HIS A 149 4.84 4.38 -2.68
CA HIS A 149 4.00 4.22 -3.88
C HIS A 149 4.66 3.28 -4.92
N LEU A 150 5.99 3.26 -5.02
CA LEU A 150 6.71 2.30 -5.85
C LEU A 150 6.68 0.91 -5.23
N ALA A 151 6.89 0.81 -3.91
CA ALA A 151 6.77 -0.46 -3.21
C ALA A 151 5.39 -1.08 -3.44
N ALA A 152 4.32 -0.31 -3.32
CA ALA A 152 2.96 -0.78 -3.64
C ALA A 152 2.83 -1.25 -5.10
N HIS A 153 3.36 -0.51 -6.06
CA HIS A 153 3.34 -0.89 -7.47
C HIS A 153 4.01 -2.27 -7.71
N TYR A 154 5.16 -2.52 -7.08
CA TYR A 154 5.86 -3.81 -7.21
C TYR A 154 5.26 -4.91 -6.32
N THR A 155 4.42 -4.60 -5.36
CA THR A 155 3.67 -5.59 -4.57
C THR A 155 2.48 -6.14 -5.35
N TYR A 156 1.67 -5.26 -5.94
CA TYR A 156 0.35 -5.56 -6.49
C TYR A 156 0.31 -5.64 -8.03
N GLY A 157 1.34 -6.23 -8.66
CA GLY A 157 1.31 -6.46 -10.10
C GLY A 157 2.66 -6.66 -10.76
N HIS A 158 3.74 -6.14 -10.15
CA HIS A 158 5.08 -6.21 -10.71
C HIS A 158 6.11 -6.89 -9.80
N CYS A 159 5.67 -7.75 -8.88
CA CYS A 159 6.54 -8.45 -7.93
C CYS A 159 7.60 -9.32 -8.66
N VAL A 160 7.23 -9.95 -9.77
CA VAL A 160 8.16 -10.71 -10.61
C VAL A 160 9.26 -9.81 -11.16
N VAL A 161 8.91 -8.61 -11.61
CA VAL A 161 9.88 -7.64 -12.17
C VAL A 161 10.86 -7.17 -11.13
N PHE A 162 10.40 -6.89 -9.90
CA PHE A 162 11.27 -6.55 -8.78
C PHE A 162 12.23 -7.69 -8.44
N ALA A 163 11.68 -8.92 -8.25
CA ALA A 163 12.49 -10.08 -7.91
C ALA A 163 13.52 -10.41 -9.02
N GLN A 164 13.16 -10.24 -10.30
CA GLN A 164 14.09 -10.40 -11.40
C GLN A 164 15.20 -9.35 -11.38
N ALA A 165 14.88 -8.08 -11.14
CA ALA A 165 15.88 -7.03 -11.07
C ALA A 165 16.88 -7.25 -9.90
N LYS A 166 16.40 -7.72 -8.75
CA LYS A 166 17.26 -8.11 -7.61
C LYS A 166 18.12 -9.33 -7.95
N LYS A 167 17.56 -10.37 -8.60
CA LYS A 167 18.30 -11.56 -9.07
C LYS A 167 19.42 -11.17 -10.03
N ASP A 168 19.15 -10.29 -10.99
CA ASP A 168 20.13 -9.85 -12.00
C ASP A 168 21.25 -8.96 -11.39
N GLY A 169 20.96 -8.24 -10.32
CA GLY A 169 21.94 -7.41 -9.57
C GLY A 169 22.68 -8.15 -8.47
N GLY A 170 22.33 -9.41 -8.18
CA GLY A 170 22.87 -10.17 -7.05
C GLY A 170 23.17 -11.63 -7.38
N THR A 171 23.29 -12.45 -6.33
CA THR A 171 23.61 -13.90 -6.46
C THR A 171 22.49 -14.80 -5.95
N LEU A 172 21.43 -14.21 -5.38
CA LEU A 172 20.35 -14.98 -4.77
C LEU A 172 19.24 -15.29 -5.79
N PRO A 173 18.58 -16.46 -5.67
CA PRO A 173 17.52 -16.85 -6.59
C PRO A 173 16.24 -16.06 -6.34
N ALA A 174 15.59 -15.66 -7.42
CA ALA A 174 14.19 -15.24 -7.39
C ALA A 174 13.28 -16.48 -7.40
N THR A 175 12.29 -16.49 -6.53
CA THR A 175 11.45 -17.65 -6.25
C THR A 175 9.98 -17.24 -6.24
N ALA A 176 9.15 -17.99 -6.96
CA ALA A 176 7.70 -17.82 -6.97
C ALA A 176 7.06 -18.51 -5.75
N VAL A 177 6.08 -17.85 -5.16
CA VAL A 177 5.13 -18.41 -4.20
C VAL A 177 3.91 -18.90 -4.97
N ILE A 178 3.66 -20.21 -4.93
CA ILE A 178 2.55 -20.88 -5.60
C ILE A 178 1.57 -21.34 -4.54
N VAL A 179 0.38 -20.76 -4.52
CA VAL A 179 -0.62 -20.95 -3.46
C VAL A 179 -1.53 -22.13 -3.79
N SER A 180 -1.71 -23.01 -2.83
CA SER A 180 -2.68 -24.11 -2.86
C SER A 180 -3.87 -23.90 -1.92
N ARG A 181 -3.74 -23.00 -0.92
CA ARG A 181 -4.84 -22.64 -0.01
C ARG A 181 -4.65 -21.25 0.61
N TYR A 182 -5.73 -20.49 0.67
CA TYR A 182 -5.83 -19.21 1.38
C TYR A 182 -6.61 -19.34 2.69
N THR A 183 -6.52 -18.35 3.56
CA THR A 183 -7.45 -18.16 4.69
C THR A 183 -8.88 -17.98 4.18
N GLU A 184 -9.88 -18.12 5.06
CA GLU A 184 -11.29 -17.95 4.72
C GLU A 184 -11.59 -16.58 4.11
N GLN A 185 -11.00 -15.52 4.65
CA GLN A 185 -11.15 -14.14 4.15
C GLN A 185 -10.70 -14.00 2.69
N PHE A 186 -9.69 -14.75 2.25
CA PHE A 186 -9.13 -14.73 0.89
C PHE A 186 -9.56 -15.93 0.03
N SER A 187 -10.56 -16.71 0.47
CA SER A 187 -10.96 -17.97 -0.18
C SER A 187 -11.44 -17.81 -1.63
N GLY A 188 -11.87 -16.60 -2.03
CA GLY A 188 -12.22 -16.26 -3.42
C GLY A 188 -11.02 -15.97 -4.34
N SER A 189 -9.79 -15.93 -3.80
CA SER A 189 -8.60 -15.64 -4.57
C SER A 189 -8.19 -16.82 -5.45
N LYS A 190 -7.57 -16.50 -6.60
CA LYS A 190 -7.14 -17.52 -7.57
C LYS A 190 -5.94 -18.29 -7.04
N LEU A 191 -6.01 -19.63 -7.06
CA LEU A 191 -4.90 -20.52 -6.73
C LEU A 191 -3.80 -20.47 -7.82
N GLY A 192 -2.57 -20.82 -7.44
CA GLY A 192 -1.39 -20.82 -8.30
C GLY A 192 -0.41 -19.70 -7.95
N PHE A 193 0.24 -19.13 -8.96
CA PHE A 193 1.21 -18.04 -8.76
C PHE A 193 0.55 -16.84 -8.07
N CYS A 194 1.17 -16.39 -6.98
CA CYS A 194 0.71 -15.23 -6.21
C CYS A 194 1.76 -14.13 -6.14
N HIS A 195 3.00 -14.46 -5.76
CA HIS A 195 4.04 -13.49 -5.48
C HIS A 195 5.43 -14.02 -5.88
N SER A 196 6.40 -13.12 -6.05
CA SER A 196 7.82 -13.48 -6.24
C SER A 196 8.68 -12.77 -5.21
N VAL A 197 9.64 -13.51 -4.65
CA VAL A 197 10.57 -13.06 -3.61
C VAL A 197 12.01 -13.48 -3.92
N ILE A 198 12.98 -12.85 -3.28
CA ILE A 198 14.35 -13.34 -3.18
C ILE A 198 14.47 -14.16 -1.89
N MET A 199 14.89 -15.43 -2.01
CA MET A 199 15.12 -16.29 -0.85
C MET A 199 16.56 -16.14 -0.36
N HIS A 200 16.73 -15.87 0.93
CA HIS A 200 18.02 -15.76 1.60
C HIS A 200 18.45 -17.07 2.26
N PRO A 201 19.78 -17.31 2.43
CA PRO A 201 20.28 -18.55 3.03
C PRO A 201 19.84 -18.78 4.49
N ASP A 202 19.46 -17.71 5.20
CA ASP A 202 18.95 -17.76 6.57
C ASP A 202 17.46 -18.13 6.67
N GLY A 203 16.80 -18.36 5.52
CA GLY A 203 15.38 -18.70 5.45
C GLY A 203 14.42 -17.51 5.41
N GLU A 204 14.95 -16.28 5.49
CA GLU A 204 14.14 -15.09 5.26
C GLU A 204 13.89 -14.88 3.76
N ALA A 205 12.86 -14.10 3.46
CA ALA A 205 12.53 -13.69 2.10
C ALA A 205 12.60 -12.17 1.97
N GLU A 206 12.93 -11.69 0.78
CA GLU A 206 12.96 -10.26 0.48
C GLU A 206 12.02 -9.96 -0.69
N ASP A 207 11.15 -9.01 -0.48
CA ASP A 207 10.40 -8.36 -1.54
C ASP A 207 10.67 -6.84 -1.52
N VAL A 208 9.89 -6.08 -2.26
CA VAL A 208 10.09 -4.62 -2.38
C VAL A 208 9.98 -3.88 -1.03
N TRP A 209 9.31 -4.46 -0.03
CA TRP A 209 9.21 -3.88 1.32
C TRP A 209 10.40 -4.20 2.21
N GLY A 210 11.30 -5.08 1.77
CA GLY A 210 12.53 -5.44 2.44
C GLY A 210 12.60 -6.92 2.84
N LYS A 211 13.71 -7.26 3.49
CA LYS A 211 13.99 -8.62 3.97
C LYS A 211 13.27 -8.87 5.29
N GLN A 212 12.53 -9.97 5.38
CA GLN A 212 11.72 -10.33 6.54
C GLN A 212 11.39 -11.84 6.54
N PRO A 213 10.89 -12.40 7.66
CA PRO A 213 10.38 -13.77 7.67
C PRO A 213 9.36 -14.00 6.57
N LEU A 214 9.50 -15.10 5.80
CA LEU A 214 8.58 -15.42 4.70
C LEU A 214 7.12 -15.42 5.16
N SER A 215 6.84 -15.88 6.39
CA SER A 215 5.49 -15.87 6.96
C SER A 215 4.84 -14.48 6.94
N LYS A 216 5.60 -13.40 7.18
CA LYS A 216 5.08 -12.03 7.13
C LYS A 216 4.66 -11.60 5.72
N ILE A 217 5.39 -12.06 4.72
CA ILE A 217 5.02 -11.83 3.32
C ILE A 217 3.75 -12.63 2.98
N LEU A 218 3.67 -13.89 3.42
CA LEU A 218 2.50 -14.75 3.18
C LEU A 218 1.24 -14.24 3.88
N ASP A 219 1.37 -13.76 5.11
CA ASP A 219 0.27 -13.18 5.90
C ASP A 219 -0.41 -12.02 5.16
N ARG A 220 0.36 -11.18 4.43
CA ARG A 220 -0.15 -10.07 3.61
C ARG A 220 -1.21 -10.52 2.58
N TYR A 221 -1.06 -11.73 2.07
CA TYR A 221 -1.94 -12.32 1.05
C TYR A 221 -2.91 -13.36 1.62
N GLY A 222 -2.90 -13.58 2.93
CA GLY A 222 -3.72 -14.61 3.58
C GLY A 222 -3.38 -16.03 3.12
N ILE A 223 -2.10 -16.30 2.79
CA ILE A 223 -1.64 -17.61 2.29
C ILE A 223 -1.42 -18.56 3.44
N VAL A 224 -2.03 -19.76 3.36
CA VAL A 224 -1.92 -20.83 4.36
C VAL A 224 -1.05 -21.99 3.87
N ASP A 225 -1.34 -22.51 2.66
CA ASP A 225 -0.56 -23.58 2.05
C ASP A 225 0.00 -23.13 0.71
N TYR A 226 1.28 -23.43 0.50
CA TYR A 226 2.03 -22.97 -0.68
C TYR A 226 3.20 -23.91 -1.00
N SER A 227 3.76 -23.73 -2.20
CA SER A 227 5.07 -24.24 -2.58
C SER A 227 5.94 -23.11 -3.13
N LEU A 228 7.25 -23.33 -3.16
CA LEU A 228 8.23 -22.40 -3.70
C LEU A 228 8.88 -22.99 -4.96
N SER A 229 9.03 -22.18 -6.03
CA SER A 229 9.65 -22.63 -7.28
C SER A 229 10.39 -21.49 -7.98
N THR A 230 11.66 -21.72 -8.30
CA THR A 230 12.47 -20.84 -9.14
C THR A 230 12.08 -20.97 -10.61
N GLU A 231 11.76 -22.18 -11.07
CA GLU A 231 11.32 -22.46 -12.44
C GLU A 231 10.01 -21.73 -12.75
N GLU A 232 9.09 -21.69 -11.78
CA GLU A 232 7.82 -20.97 -11.96
C GLU A 232 8.03 -19.46 -12.01
N HIS A 233 8.96 -18.90 -11.19
CA HIS A 233 9.36 -17.50 -11.31
C HIS A 233 9.85 -17.20 -12.74
N ASP A 234 10.80 -17.99 -13.25
CA ASP A 234 11.37 -17.79 -14.59
C ASP A 234 10.29 -17.89 -15.67
N ARG A 235 9.39 -18.87 -15.58
CA ARG A 235 8.25 -19.05 -16.50
C ARG A 235 7.31 -17.83 -16.52
N VAL A 236 6.96 -17.30 -15.35
CA VAL A 236 6.07 -16.13 -15.26
C VAL A 236 6.78 -14.89 -15.78
N ASN A 237 8.06 -14.70 -15.44
CA ASN A 237 8.88 -13.61 -15.93
C ASN A 237 8.95 -13.56 -17.45
N GLU A 238 9.27 -14.69 -18.10
CA GLU A 238 9.30 -14.78 -19.58
C GLU A 238 7.92 -14.56 -20.22
N THR A 239 6.86 -15.00 -19.53
CA THR A 239 5.49 -14.77 -19.99
C THR A 239 5.13 -13.28 -19.98
N LEU A 240 5.50 -12.56 -18.92
CA LEU A 240 5.29 -11.10 -18.84
C LEU A 240 6.09 -10.34 -19.89
N LYS A 241 7.37 -10.69 -20.09
CA LYS A 241 8.21 -10.09 -21.12
C LYS A 241 7.60 -10.25 -22.52
N ARG A 242 7.09 -11.44 -22.83
CA ARG A 242 6.50 -11.74 -24.14
C ARG A 242 5.16 -11.05 -24.35
N ASN A 243 4.28 -11.05 -23.33
CA ASN A 243 2.92 -10.57 -23.48
C ASN A 243 2.79 -9.05 -23.36
N SER A 244 3.70 -8.41 -22.63
CA SER A 244 3.65 -6.96 -22.36
C SER A 244 5.06 -6.34 -22.33
N PRO A 245 5.86 -6.45 -23.42
CA PRO A 245 7.29 -6.10 -23.41
C PRO A 245 7.54 -4.63 -23.03
N LEU A 246 6.73 -3.70 -23.53
CA LEU A 246 6.91 -2.27 -23.23
C LEU A 246 6.67 -1.96 -21.72
N VAL A 247 5.61 -2.53 -21.15
CA VAL A 247 5.28 -2.35 -19.74
C VAL A 247 6.34 -3.01 -18.86
N TYR A 248 6.73 -4.23 -19.20
CA TYR A 248 7.80 -4.96 -18.51
C TYR A 248 9.10 -4.17 -18.49
N ASN A 249 9.62 -3.77 -19.66
CA ASN A 249 10.91 -3.07 -19.78
C ASN A 249 10.90 -1.76 -19.02
N LYS A 250 9.84 -0.94 -19.15
CA LYS A 250 9.70 0.31 -18.39
C LYS A 250 9.75 0.08 -16.89
N SER A 251 9.06 -0.95 -16.40
CA SER A 251 9.03 -1.30 -14.97
C SER A 251 10.38 -1.83 -14.51
N TYR A 252 11.01 -2.71 -15.30
CA TYR A 252 12.33 -3.28 -15.01
C TYR A 252 13.43 -2.19 -14.96
N ASP A 253 13.50 -1.32 -15.95
CA ASP A 253 14.48 -0.23 -15.98
C ASP A 253 14.31 0.71 -14.79
N ARG A 254 13.05 1.06 -14.44
CA ARG A 254 12.76 1.91 -13.29
C ARG A 254 13.28 1.33 -11.99
N ILE A 255 12.98 0.05 -11.71
CA ILE A 255 13.39 -0.56 -10.44
C ILE A 255 14.89 -0.88 -10.42
N SER A 256 15.48 -1.33 -11.54
CA SER A 256 16.91 -1.59 -11.63
C SER A 256 17.75 -0.34 -11.39
N ASN A 257 17.33 0.80 -11.95
CA ASN A 257 18.00 2.08 -11.72
C ASN A 257 17.88 2.53 -10.26
N LEU A 258 16.72 2.37 -9.64
CA LEU A 258 16.52 2.68 -8.24
C LEU A 258 17.41 1.79 -7.36
N LEU A 259 17.41 0.47 -7.56
CA LEU A 259 18.23 -0.46 -6.79
C LEU A 259 19.72 -0.14 -6.88
N LYS A 260 20.22 0.26 -8.07
CA LYS A 260 21.62 0.71 -8.25
C LYS A 260 21.94 2.02 -7.51
N SER A 261 20.95 2.89 -7.31
CA SER A 261 21.16 4.18 -6.65
C SER A 261 21.17 4.08 -5.12
N ILE A 262 20.63 3.00 -4.56
CA ILE A 262 20.54 2.75 -3.11
C ILE A 262 21.50 1.65 -2.61
N SER A 263 22.25 0.99 -3.53
CA SER A 263 23.33 0.03 -3.22
C SER A 263 24.63 0.75 -3.01
#